data_f945ca613626d201b2a10965da6a9567
#
_entry.id   f945ca613626d201b2a10965da6a9567
#
_cell.length_a   1.000
_cell.length_b   1.000
_cell.length_c   1.000
_cell.angle_alpha   90.00
_cell.angle_beta   90.00
_cell.angle_gamma   90.00
#
_symmetry.space_group_name_H-M   'P 1'
#
loop_
_entity.id
_entity.type
_entity.pdbx_description
1 polymer ?
#
loop_
_entity_poly.entity_id
_entity_poly.type
_entity_poly.pdbx_seq_one_letter_code
_entity_poly.pdbx_strand_id
1 'polypeptide(L)'
;ISALEGNADFGVASVYPNIDTSPMNSRLFGEGRETVEMMIVRVAGEYAGAPGVARAGLSATQWRCLFQALIKQESRFNITAESHVGAYGLTQLMPGTASDMGVNRYDPMDNLRGGARYITTQLNRFGNIPHALAAYNAGPGRVIEYGGVPPFTETQGYVRNISKFYNEYLAVVGGAEALGTLSSSDFALAEYANISDAGVYYAASSHATTMQVINRLRAIILQIDAQPNAKAAWELNTYAKAEIARILNLRVRLMAANQQREATHAQHLVADRLSEREFVQMGVPN
;
A
#
# COMPACT_ATOMS: atom_id res chain seq x y z
N ILE A 1 -46.44 23.80 3.17
CA ILE A 1 -45.59 23.33 2.06
C ILE A 1 -44.15 23.84 2.22
N SER A 2 -43.86 24.79 3.12
CA SER A 2 -42.52 25.39 3.29
C SER A 2 -41.63 24.72 4.34
N ALA A 3 -42.01 23.61 4.96
CA ALA A 3 -41.26 22.90 5.99
C ALA A 3 -40.53 21.65 5.49
N LEU A 4 -40.59 21.35 4.19
CA LEU A 4 -39.95 20.15 3.60
C LEU A 4 -38.65 20.45 2.80
N GLU A 5 -38.29 21.73 2.67
CA GLU A 5 -37.05 22.11 1.93
C GLU A 5 -35.79 22.11 2.77
N GLY A 6 -35.87 21.81 4.07
CA GLY A 6 -34.73 21.85 4.99
C GLY A 6 -33.99 20.54 5.22
N ASN A 7 -34.41 19.41 4.61
CA ASN A 7 -33.85 18.09 4.90
C ASN A 7 -33.31 17.37 3.65
N ALA A 8 -32.63 18.08 2.76
CA ALA A 8 -31.96 17.47 1.60
C ALA A 8 -30.71 16.66 1.95
N ASP A 9 -30.30 16.58 3.24
CA ASP A 9 -29.03 15.97 3.68
C ASP A 9 -29.17 14.59 4.35
N PHE A 10 -30.36 13.97 4.29
CA PHE A 10 -30.58 12.62 4.81
C PHE A 10 -30.56 11.58 3.68
N GLY A 11 -29.39 11.31 3.17
CA GLY A 11 -29.20 10.30 2.14
C GLY A 11 -27.84 9.66 2.24
N VAL A 12 -27.48 8.90 1.21
CA VAL A 12 -26.15 8.27 1.06
C VAL A 12 -25.03 9.29 1.25
N ALA A 13 -25.20 10.54 0.82
CA ALA A 13 -24.21 11.62 0.93
C ALA A 13 -23.86 11.99 2.39
N SER A 14 -24.77 11.80 3.36
CA SER A 14 -24.48 12.06 4.77
C SER A 14 -23.68 10.95 5.43
N VAL A 15 -23.79 9.72 4.90
CA VAL A 15 -23.04 8.54 5.38
C VAL A 15 -21.70 8.41 4.65
N TYR A 16 -21.70 8.81 3.37
CA TYR A 16 -20.53 8.87 2.52
C TYR A 16 -20.28 10.33 2.16
N PRO A 17 -19.43 11.04 2.90
CA PRO A 17 -19.08 12.42 2.55
C PRO A 17 -18.59 12.42 1.11
N ASN A 18 -18.99 13.44 0.36
CA ASN A 18 -18.65 13.61 -1.07
C ASN A 18 -17.16 14.00 -1.21
N ILE A 19 -16.28 13.16 -0.66
CA ILE A 19 -14.85 13.26 -0.88
C ILE A 19 -14.60 12.58 -2.23
N ASP A 20 -14.13 13.35 -3.18
CA ASP A 20 -13.67 12.79 -4.44
C ASP A 20 -12.45 11.91 -4.17
N THR A 21 -12.69 10.60 -4.07
CA THR A 21 -11.65 9.58 -3.88
C THR A 21 -11.09 9.08 -5.21
N SER A 22 -11.41 9.78 -6.32
CA SER A 22 -10.83 9.45 -7.62
C SER A 22 -9.30 9.48 -7.56
N PRO A 23 -8.60 8.47 -8.07
CA PRO A 23 -7.14 8.47 -8.13
C PRO A 23 -6.58 9.60 -8.98
N MET A 24 -7.41 10.26 -9.79
CA MET A 24 -7.05 11.43 -10.59
C MET A 24 -7.22 12.76 -9.85
N ASN A 25 -7.79 12.74 -8.64
CA ASN A 25 -7.89 13.94 -7.81
C ASN A 25 -6.52 14.29 -7.21
N SER A 26 -5.96 15.42 -7.60
CA SER A 26 -4.66 15.89 -7.12
C SER A 26 -4.66 16.22 -5.62
N ARG A 27 -5.81 16.56 -5.06
CA ARG A 27 -5.96 16.94 -3.63
C ARG A 27 -6.41 15.78 -2.75
N LEU A 28 -6.49 14.56 -3.28
CA LEU A 28 -6.97 13.39 -2.54
C LEU A 28 -6.28 13.20 -1.19
N PHE A 29 -4.98 13.45 -1.12
CA PHE A 29 -4.20 13.29 0.10
C PHE A 29 -3.82 14.61 0.78
N GLY A 30 -3.72 15.72 0.03
CA GLY A 30 -3.50 17.06 0.52
C GLY A 30 -2.17 17.32 1.25
N GLU A 31 -1.18 16.45 1.08
CA GLU A 31 0.08 16.51 1.83
C GLU A 31 1.15 17.39 1.18
N GLY A 32 1.14 17.52 -0.14
CA GLY A 32 2.08 18.34 -0.91
C GLY A 32 1.49 19.68 -1.33
N ARG A 33 2.32 20.52 -2.02
CA ARG A 33 1.78 21.63 -2.76
C ARG A 33 0.89 21.11 -3.88
N GLU A 34 -0.18 21.80 -4.20
CA GLU A 34 -1.12 21.38 -5.25
C GLU A 34 -0.43 21.07 -6.58
N THR A 35 0.53 21.90 -6.97
CA THR A 35 1.33 21.70 -8.20
C THR A 35 2.15 20.41 -8.17
N VAL A 36 2.69 20.02 -7.01
CA VAL A 36 3.45 18.76 -6.84
C VAL A 36 2.51 17.56 -6.92
N GLU A 37 1.36 17.64 -6.26
CA GLU A 37 0.35 16.57 -6.31
C GLU A 37 -0.19 16.38 -7.73
N MET A 38 -0.45 17.45 -8.48
CA MET A 38 -0.85 17.37 -9.88
C MET A 38 0.22 16.68 -10.75
N MET A 39 1.50 17.00 -10.55
CA MET A 39 2.60 16.32 -11.25
C MET A 39 2.65 14.83 -10.91
N ILE A 40 2.48 14.46 -9.64
CA ILE A 40 2.46 13.05 -9.20
C ILE A 40 1.30 12.30 -9.84
N VAL A 41 0.08 12.85 -9.81
CA VAL A 41 -1.11 12.25 -10.45
C VAL A 41 -0.87 12.02 -11.92
N ARG A 42 -0.33 13.02 -12.62
CA ARG A 42 -0.05 12.93 -14.07
C ARG A 42 0.93 11.80 -14.36
N VAL A 43 2.08 11.77 -13.66
CA VAL A 43 3.09 10.73 -13.88
C VAL A 43 2.59 9.36 -13.44
N ALA A 44 1.86 9.27 -12.33
CA ALA A 44 1.22 7.99 -11.93
C ALA A 44 0.29 7.47 -13.04
N GLY A 45 -0.50 8.36 -13.66
CA GLY A 45 -1.36 8.01 -14.81
C GLY A 45 -0.56 7.53 -16.02
N GLU A 46 0.57 8.18 -16.35
CA GLU A 46 1.46 7.78 -17.46
C GLU A 46 2.00 6.35 -17.29
N TYR A 47 2.21 5.88 -16.05
CA TYR A 47 2.79 4.57 -15.73
C TYR A 47 1.78 3.55 -15.18
N ALA A 48 0.49 3.88 -15.07
CA ALA A 48 -0.52 2.95 -14.54
C ALA A 48 -0.64 1.64 -15.36
N GLY A 49 -0.38 1.71 -16.66
CA GLY A 49 -0.35 0.55 -17.56
C GLY A 49 1.01 -0.13 -17.69
N ALA A 50 2.02 0.23 -16.89
CA ALA A 50 3.34 -0.37 -17.00
C ALA A 50 3.32 -1.87 -16.65
N PRO A 51 4.10 -2.72 -17.35
CA PRO A 51 4.14 -4.17 -17.10
C PRO A 51 4.43 -4.54 -15.65
N GLY A 52 5.26 -3.75 -14.95
CA GLY A 52 5.57 -3.98 -13.55
C GLY A 52 4.38 -3.75 -12.62
N VAL A 53 3.52 -2.78 -12.91
CA VAL A 53 2.28 -2.52 -12.16
C VAL A 53 1.34 -3.71 -12.29
N ALA A 54 1.14 -4.20 -13.52
CA ALA A 54 0.31 -5.37 -13.78
C ALA A 54 0.88 -6.65 -13.14
N ARG A 55 2.20 -6.86 -13.24
CA ARG A 55 2.87 -8.03 -12.65
C ARG A 55 2.78 -8.06 -11.12
N ALA A 56 2.83 -6.90 -10.48
CA ALA A 56 2.64 -6.77 -9.04
C ALA A 56 1.15 -6.83 -8.61
N GLY A 57 0.21 -6.98 -9.56
CA GLY A 57 -1.22 -7.08 -9.29
C GLY A 57 -1.84 -5.77 -8.78
N LEU A 58 -1.25 -4.62 -9.12
CA LEU A 58 -1.71 -3.31 -8.65
C LEU A 58 -2.77 -2.73 -9.59
N SER A 59 -3.87 -2.24 -9.03
CA SER A 59 -4.77 -1.33 -9.74
C SER A 59 -4.12 0.04 -9.96
N ALA A 60 -4.69 0.87 -10.83
CA ALA A 60 -4.21 2.23 -11.05
C ALA A 60 -4.21 3.08 -9.77
N THR A 61 -5.24 2.90 -8.92
CA THR A 61 -5.35 3.54 -7.61
C THR A 61 -4.25 3.09 -6.66
N GLN A 62 -4.04 1.79 -6.57
CA GLN A 62 -3.00 1.20 -5.73
C GLN A 62 -1.61 1.61 -6.18
N TRP A 63 -1.37 1.64 -7.49
CA TRP A 63 -0.12 2.15 -8.06
C TRP A 63 0.10 3.62 -7.68
N ARG A 64 -0.90 4.48 -7.83
CA ARG A 64 -0.78 5.89 -7.38
C ARG A 64 -0.43 5.99 -5.91
N CYS A 65 -1.14 5.25 -5.03
CA CYS A 65 -0.88 5.24 -3.59
C CYS A 65 0.56 4.79 -3.28
N LEU A 66 1.05 3.75 -3.96
CA LEU A 66 2.42 3.27 -3.80
C LEU A 66 3.45 4.32 -4.25
N PHE A 67 3.24 4.94 -5.42
CA PHE A 67 4.13 5.95 -5.95
C PHE A 67 4.16 7.20 -5.06
N GLN A 68 3.01 7.63 -4.55
CA GLN A 68 2.92 8.73 -3.59
C GLN A 68 3.64 8.39 -2.27
N ALA A 69 3.49 7.17 -1.76
CA ALA A 69 4.16 6.69 -0.55
C ALA A 69 5.69 6.68 -0.70
N LEU A 70 6.17 6.26 -1.87
CA LEU A 70 7.58 6.32 -2.23
C LEU A 70 8.10 7.76 -2.20
N ILE A 71 7.43 8.70 -2.86
CA ILE A 71 7.83 10.12 -2.90
C ILE A 71 7.81 10.74 -1.50
N LYS A 72 6.84 10.38 -0.66
CA LYS A 72 6.80 10.79 0.76
C LYS A 72 8.04 10.32 1.52
N GLN A 73 8.45 9.08 1.33
CA GLN A 73 9.65 8.53 1.97
C GLN A 73 10.93 9.19 1.45
N GLU A 74 11.03 9.43 0.15
CA GLU A 74 12.24 9.96 -0.49
C GLU A 74 12.51 11.44 -0.16
N SER A 75 11.51 12.29 -0.32
CA SER A 75 11.71 13.74 -0.30
C SER A 75 10.72 14.50 0.58
N ARG A 76 9.69 13.84 1.11
CA ARG A 76 8.54 14.50 1.73
C ARG A 76 7.95 15.58 0.82
N PHE A 77 7.87 15.27 -0.48
CA PHE A 77 7.35 16.16 -1.53
C PHE A 77 8.20 17.42 -1.77
N ASN A 78 9.46 17.45 -1.33
CA ASN A 78 10.38 18.54 -1.62
C ASN A 78 11.04 18.33 -2.99
N ILE A 79 10.74 19.23 -3.94
CA ILE A 79 11.25 19.16 -5.33
C ILE A 79 12.76 19.39 -5.45
N THR A 80 13.37 20.01 -4.45
CA THR A 80 14.80 20.34 -4.42
C THR A 80 15.54 19.57 -3.33
N ALA A 81 14.94 18.49 -2.81
CA ALA A 81 15.61 17.66 -1.81
C ALA A 81 16.91 17.10 -2.39
N GLU A 82 18.00 17.23 -1.63
CA GLU A 82 19.29 16.68 -1.98
C GLU A 82 19.87 15.93 -0.78
N SER A 83 20.32 14.70 -1.02
CA SER A 83 20.93 13.88 0.00
C SER A 83 22.45 14.13 0.05
N HIS A 84 23.09 13.82 1.17
CA HIS A 84 24.55 13.94 1.35
C HIS A 84 25.35 13.04 0.39
N VAL A 85 24.71 12.02 -0.21
CA VAL A 85 25.34 11.13 -1.22
C VAL A 85 24.98 11.54 -2.66
N GLY A 86 24.30 12.67 -2.86
CA GLY A 86 23.99 13.23 -4.16
C GLY A 86 22.74 12.69 -4.84
N ALA A 87 21.81 12.05 -4.13
CA ALA A 87 20.47 11.79 -4.64
C ALA A 87 19.67 13.09 -4.69
N TYR A 88 18.82 13.29 -5.71
CA TYR A 88 18.15 14.56 -5.93
C TYR A 88 16.66 14.41 -6.30
N GLY A 89 15.89 15.38 -5.83
CA GLY A 89 14.52 15.66 -6.22
C GLY A 89 13.47 14.79 -5.54
N LEU A 90 12.26 14.82 -6.06
CA LEU A 90 11.07 14.17 -5.47
C LEU A 90 11.26 12.67 -5.25
N THR A 91 11.95 11.98 -6.13
CA THR A 91 12.17 10.53 -6.10
C THR A 91 13.62 10.16 -5.76
N GLN A 92 14.43 11.12 -5.32
CA GLN A 92 15.82 10.95 -4.87
C GLN A 92 16.67 10.11 -5.85
N LEU A 93 16.70 10.54 -7.12
CA LEU A 93 17.48 9.84 -8.15
C LEU A 93 18.99 10.11 -7.99
N MET A 94 19.75 9.04 -7.91
CA MET A 94 21.20 9.10 -8.07
C MET A 94 21.57 9.47 -9.52
N PRO A 95 22.73 10.13 -9.74
CA PRO A 95 23.17 10.51 -11.11
C PRO A 95 23.19 9.35 -12.10
N GLY A 96 23.71 8.18 -11.68
CA GLY A 96 23.72 6.97 -12.49
C GLY A 96 22.34 6.48 -12.85
N THR A 97 21.45 6.39 -11.87
CA THR A 97 20.05 5.96 -12.10
C THR A 97 19.32 6.93 -13.03
N ALA A 98 19.51 8.24 -12.88
CA ALA A 98 18.93 9.24 -13.78
C ALA A 98 19.43 9.07 -15.22
N SER A 99 20.73 8.81 -15.39
CA SER A 99 21.33 8.51 -16.70
C SER A 99 20.75 7.23 -17.30
N ASP A 100 20.64 6.15 -16.54
CA ASP A 100 20.07 4.86 -16.99
C ASP A 100 18.60 5.00 -17.37
N MET A 101 17.86 5.85 -16.66
CA MET A 101 16.46 6.16 -16.95
C MET A 101 16.29 7.20 -18.07
N GLY A 102 17.37 7.83 -18.55
CA GLY A 102 17.34 8.82 -19.62
C GLY A 102 16.57 10.09 -19.24
N VAL A 103 16.72 10.60 -18.02
CA VAL A 103 15.99 11.74 -17.49
C VAL A 103 16.92 12.83 -16.93
N ASN A 104 16.45 14.07 -16.97
CA ASN A 104 17.06 15.17 -16.23
C ASN A 104 16.51 15.19 -14.79
N ARG A 105 17.30 14.69 -13.82
CA ARG A 105 16.86 14.62 -12.42
C ARG A 105 16.58 15.96 -11.77
N TYR A 106 17.05 17.06 -12.35
CA TYR A 106 16.82 18.43 -11.84
C TYR A 106 15.49 19.03 -12.32
N ASP A 107 14.89 18.47 -13.36
CA ASP A 107 13.52 18.80 -13.76
C ASP A 107 12.53 17.97 -12.94
N PRO A 108 11.56 18.60 -12.24
CA PRO A 108 10.64 17.86 -11.35
C PRO A 108 9.80 16.82 -12.07
N MET A 109 9.36 17.08 -13.29
CA MET A 109 8.55 16.13 -14.06
C MET A 109 9.39 14.95 -14.55
N ASP A 110 10.60 15.23 -15.03
CA ASP A 110 11.54 14.19 -15.46
C ASP A 110 12.03 13.36 -14.28
N ASN A 111 12.26 14.00 -13.11
CA ASN A 111 12.59 13.29 -11.87
C ASN A 111 11.49 12.29 -11.48
N LEU A 112 10.24 12.72 -11.50
CA LEU A 112 9.10 11.83 -11.24
C LEU A 112 9.02 10.69 -12.28
N ARG A 113 9.21 10.98 -13.57
CA ARG A 113 9.21 9.95 -14.63
C ARG A 113 10.35 8.95 -14.45
N GLY A 114 11.53 9.44 -14.10
CA GLY A 114 12.68 8.58 -13.79
C GLY A 114 12.40 7.64 -12.62
N GLY A 115 11.88 8.18 -11.52
CA GLY A 115 11.50 7.40 -10.35
C GLY A 115 10.40 6.38 -10.66
N ALA A 116 9.34 6.79 -11.39
CA ALA A 116 8.28 5.90 -11.81
C ALA A 116 8.79 4.77 -12.71
N ARG A 117 9.65 5.09 -13.67
CA ARG A 117 10.29 4.09 -14.56
C ARG A 117 11.15 3.13 -13.75
N TYR A 118 11.95 3.63 -12.83
CA TYR A 118 12.84 2.80 -12.03
C TYR A 118 12.06 1.85 -11.13
N ILE A 119 11.07 2.33 -10.36
CA ILE A 119 10.28 1.44 -9.49
C ILE A 119 9.42 0.45 -10.27
N THR A 120 8.80 0.86 -11.40
CA THR A 120 8.04 -0.08 -12.25
C THR A 120 8.92 -1.13 -12.90
N THR A 121 10.19 -0.81 -13.20
CA THR A 121 11.19 -1.80 -13.64
C THR A 121 11.48 -2.81 -12.52
N GLN A 122 11.62 -2.36 -11.26
CA GLN A 122 11.83 -3.28 -10.15
C GLN A 122 10.58 -4.12 -9.86
N LEU A 123 9.38 -3.53 -9.93
CA LEU A 123 8.12 -4.28 -9.84
C LEU A 123 8.02 -5.37 -10.92
N ASN A 124 8.44 -5.03 -12.16
CA ASN A 124 8.48 -6.00 -13.24
C ASN A 124 9.52 -7.11 -13.01
N ARG A 125 10.64 -6.79 -12.40
CA ARG A 125 11.70 -7.77 -12.10
C ARG A 125 11.28 -8.75 -11.01
N PHE A 126 10.75 -8.25 -9.91
CA PHE A 126 10.52 -9.03 -8.69
C PHE A 126 9.07 -9.49 -8.50
N GLY A 127 8.10 -8.86 -9.13
CA GLY A 127 6.69 -9.24 -9.07
C GLY A 127 5.99 -8.94 -7.73
N ASN A 128 6.67 -8.30 -6.77
CA ASN A 128 6.09 -7.91 -5.49
C ASN A 128 6.63 -6.56 -4.99
N ILE A 129 5.83 -5.88 -4.16
CA ILE A 129 6.14 -4.54 -3.66
C ILE A 129 7.38 -4.52 -2.75
N PRO A 130 7.51 -5.37 -1.71
CA PRO A 130 8.65 -5.32 -0.80
C PRO A 130 10.00 -5.48 -1.48
N HIS A 131 10.14 -6.43 -2.40
CA HIS A 131 11.39 -6.63 -3.13
C HIS A 131 11.68 -5.47 -4.09
N ALA A 132 10.66 -4.92 -4.75
CA ALA A 132 10.82 -3.76 -5.62
C ALA A 132 11.27 -2.51 -4.84
N LEU A 133 10.71 -2.28 -3.66
CA LEU A 133 11.11 -1.19 -2.76
C LEU A 133 12.53 -1.40 -2.23
N ALA A 134 12.87 -2.61 -1.81
CA ALA A 134 14.22 -2.95 -1.38
C ALA A 134 15.24 -2.74 -2.51
N ALA A 135 14.88 -3.11 -3.75
CA ALA A 135 15.70 -2.90 -4.93
C ALA A 135 15.85 -1.42 -5.29
N TYR A 136 14.82 -0.61 -5.04
CA TYR A 136 14.89 0.84 -5.22
C TYR A 136 15.94 1.48 -4.28
N ASN A 137 15.93 1.07 -3.01
CA ASN A 137 16.83 1.62 -1.99
C ASN A 137 18.24 1.00 -2.04
N ALA A 138 18.35 -0.33 -1.98
CA ALA A 138 19.63 -1.04 -1.87
C ALA A 138 20.22 -1.51 -3.21
N GLY A 139 19.48 -1.35 -4.29
CA GLY A 139 19.80 -1.87 -5.62
C GLY A 139 19.34 -3.31 -5.83
N PRO A 140 18.97 -3.67 -7.09
CA PRO A 140 18.44 -5.00 -7.41
C PRO A 140 19.45 -6.13 -7.18
N GLY A 141 20.73 -5.86 -7.27
CA GLY A 141 21.79 -6.86 -7.02
C GLY A 141 21.73 -7.40 -5.58
N ARG A 142 21.49 -6.55 -4.60
CA ARG A 142 21.38 -6.97 -3.19
C ARG A 142 20.13 -7.80 -2.94
N VAL A 143 19.00 -7.45 -3.57
CA VAL A 143 17.78 -8.24 -3.46
C VAL A 143 17.97 -9.64 -4.05
N ILE A 144 18.70 -9.76 -5.15
CA ILE A 144 19.04 -11.06 -5.76
C ILE A 144 19.99 -11.85 -4.85
N GLU A 145 21.04 -11.20 -4.36
CA GLU A 145 22.05 -11.80 -3.48
C GLU A 145 21.44 -12.43 -2.22
N TYR A 146 20.49 -11.71 -1.60
CA TYR A 146 19.84 -12.17 -0.37
C TYR A 146 18.54 -12.94 -0.60
N GLY A 147 18.12 -13.13 -1.86
CA GLY A 147 16.88 -13.80 -2.19
C GLY A 147 15.60 -13.06 -1.71
N GLY A 148 15.72 -11.79 -1.34
CA GLY A 148 14.63 -10.99 -0.76
C GLY A 148 15.10 -9.63 -0.25
N VAL A 149 14.36 -9.07 0.71
CA VAL A 149 14.74 -7.81 1.36
C VAL A 149 16.03 -8.03 2.14
N PRO A 150 17.13 -7.31 1.82
CA PRO A 150 18.42 -7.49 2.52
C PRO A 150 18.28 -7.17 4.02
N PRO A 151 19.09 -7.81 4.89
CA PRO A 151 19.06 -7.58 6.34
C PRO A 151 19.76 -6.27 6.75
N PHE A 152 19.58 -5.23 5.96
CA PHE A 152 20.07 -3.89 6.24
C PHE A 152 19.02 -3.09 6.96
N THR A 153 19.32 -2.57 8.15
CA THR A 153 18.38 -1.78 8.96
C THR A 153 17.72 -0.64 8.18
N GLU A 154 18.51 0.05 7.34
CA GLU A 154 18.00 1.12 6.48
C GLU A 154 16.98 0.60 5.47
N THR A 155 17.32 -0.45 4.71
CA THR A 155 16.44 -1.01 3.66
C THR A 155 15.17 -1.60 4.26
N GLN A 156 15.27 -2.30 5.38
CA GLN A 156 14.10 -2.82 6.09
C GLN A 156 13.21 -1.69 6.61
N GLY A 157 13.80 -0.64 7.18
CA GLY A 157 13.10 0.57 7.60
C GLY A 157 12.39 1.26 6.43
N TYR A 158 13.08 1.37 5.30
CA TYR A 158 12.57 1.95 4.06
C TYR A 158 11.31 1.21 3.55
N VAL A 159 11.40 -0.11 3.41
CA VAL A 159 10.27 -0.96 2.99
C VAL A 159 9.09 -0.81 3.95
N ARG A 160 9.34 -0.89 5.25
CA ARG A 160 8.31 -0.75 6.29
C ARG A 160 7.61 0.60 6.25
N ASN A 161 8.37 1.69 6.15
CA ASN A 161 7.80 3.05 6.12
C ASN A 161 6.92 3.28 4.90
N ILE A 162 7.37 2.87 3.71
CA ILE A 162 6.59 3.02 2.49
C ILE A 162 5.33 2.15 2.55
N SER A 163 5.42 0.92 3.04
CA SER A 163 4.25 0.05 3.22
C SER A 163 3.23 0.67 4.17
N LYS A 164 3.69 1.32 5.24
CA LYS A 164 2.84 2.08 6.15
C LYS A 164 2.12 3.23 5.43
N PHE A 165 2.85 4.12 4.75
CA PHE A 165 2.26 5.24 4.01
C PHE A 165 1.29 4.77 2.91
N TYR A 166 1.65 3.71 2.21
CA TYR A 166 0.80 3.09 1.20
C TYR A 166 -0.56 2.65 1.77
N ASN A 167 -0.56 1.97 2.91
CA ASN A 167 -1.78 1.54 3.57
C ASN A 167 -2.61 2.73 4.11
N GLU A 168 -1.95 3.78 4.62
CA GLU A 168 -2.61 5.01 5.03
C GLU A 168 -3.34 5.67 3.85
N TYR A 169 -2.70 5.74 2.68
CA TYR A 169 -3.32 6.30 1.47
C TYR A 169 -4.47 5.45 0.95
N LEU A 170 -4.34 4.12 0.96
CA LEU A 170 -5.44 3.23 0.60
C LEU A 170 -6.63 3.39 1.54
N ALA A 171 -6.40 3.61 2.83
CA ALA A 171 -7.48 3.86 3.79
C ALA A 171 -8.22 5.17 3.49
N VAL A 172 -7.54 6.20 3.00
CA VAL A 172 -8.18 7.47 2.55
C VAL A 172 -9.04 7.25 1.32
N VAL A 173 -8.55 6.49 0.34
CA VAL A 173 -9.32 6.14 -0.87
C VAL A 173 -10.59 5.37 -0.51
N GLY A 174 -10.50 4.48 0.47
CA GLY A 174 -11.63 3.65 0.90
C GLY A 174 -12.01 2.58 -0.12
N GLY A 175 -13.18 1.99 0.04
CA GLY A 175 -13.68 0.96 -0.86
C GLY A 175 -12.91 -0.36 -0.78
N ALA A 176 -12.95 -1.14 -1.86
CA ALA A 176 -12.23 -2.40 -1.98
C ALA A 176 -10.71 -2.20 -1.94
N GLU A 177 -10.23 -1.04 -2.39
CA GLU A 177 -8.81 -0.66 -2.41
C GLU A 177 -8.22 -0.50 -1.00
N ALA A 178 -9.05 -0.05 -0.03
CA ALA A 178 -8.63 0.11 1.37
C ALA A 178 -8.29 -1.21 2.07
N LEU A 179 -8.64 -2.35 1.48
CA LEU A 179 -8.35 -3.68 2.03
C LEU A 179 -6.89 -4.11 1.83
N GLY A 180 -6.09 -3.25 1.20
CA GLY A 180 -4.67 -3.48 0.97
C GLY A 180 -4.38 -4.60 -0.04
N THR A 181 -3.26 -4.48 -0.70
CA THR A 181 -2.76 -5.48 -1.66
C THR A 181 -1.55 -6.23 -1.15
N LEU A 182 -1.14 -5.97 0.09
CA LEU A 182 -0.09 -6.79 0.68
C LEU A 182 -0.60 -8.22 0.76
N SER A 183 -0.05 -9.08 -0.07
CA SER A 183 -0.37 -10.50 -0.09
C SER A 183 0.19 -11.18 1.16
N SER A 184 -0.29 -12.37 1.44
CA SER A 184 0.26 -13.20 2.52
C SER A 184 1.76 -13.49 2.37
N SER A 185 2.29 -13.48 1.14
CA SER A 185 3.73 -13.57 0.86
C SER A 185 4.50 -12.31 1.28
N ASP A 186 3.87 -11.13 1.21
CA ASP A 186 4.46 -9.87 1.67
C ASP A 186 4.57 -9.84 3.20
N PHE A 187 3.68 -10.54 3.92
CA PHE A 187 3.78 -10.76 5.35
C PHE A 187 4.95 -11.68 5.72
N ALA A 188 5.15 -12.78 5.00
CA ALA A 188 6.27 -13.68 5.23
C ALA A 188 7.62 -12.96 5.05
N LEU A 189 7.70 -12.02 4.12
CA LEU A 189 8.89 -11.18 3.90
C LEU A 189 9.08 -10.13 5.01
N ALA A 190 7.99 -9.59 5.56
CA ALA A 190 8.04 -8.72 6.74
C ALA A 190 8.38 -9.50 8.02
N GLU A 191 8.01 -10.77 8.09
CA GLU A 191 8.35 -11.70 9.19
C GLU A 191 9.86 -11.98 9.26
N TYR A 192 10.54 -12.08 8.13
CA TYR A 192 12.01 -12.22 8.10
C TYR A 192 12.75 -10.97 8.63
N ALA A 193 12.08 -9.83 8.73
CA ALA A 193 12.70 -8.56 9.10
C ALA A 193 12.41 -8.08 10.53
N ASN A 194 11.40 -8.57 11.21
CA ASN A 194 11.05 -8.39 12.64
C ASN A 194 9.57 -8.67 12.89
N ILE A 195 9.30 -9.80 13.47
CA ILE A 195 7.98 -10.42 13.71
C ILE A 195 7.00 -9.53 14.51
N SER A 196 7.47 -8.55 15.29
CA SER A 196 6.59 -7.86 16.22
C SER A 196 5.87 -6.62 15.67
N ASP A 197 6.56 -5.78 14.89
CA ASP A 197 6.02 -4.44 14.59
C ASP A 197 5.10 -4.36 13.38
N ALA A 198 5.38 -5.11 12.31
CA ALA A 198 4.54 -5.10 11.12
C ALA A 198 3.21 -5.83 11.35
N GLY A 199 3.22 -6.92 12.09
CA GLY A 199 2.01 -7.67 12.48
C GLY A 199 1.09 -6.86 13.39
N VAL A 200 1.65 -6.15 14.37
CA VAL A 200 0.90 -5.26 15.27
C VAL A 200 0.33 -4.06 14.51
N TYR A 201 1.12 -3.45 13.62
CA TYR A 201 0.66 -2.32 12.81
C TYR A 201 -0.47 -2.71 11.85
N TYR A 202 -0.35 -3.86 11.19
CA TYR A 202 -1.38 -4.34 10.27
C TYR A 202 -2.65 -4.76 11.01
N ALA A 203 -2.53 -5.40 12.16
CA ALA A 203 -3.67 -5.72 13.02
C ALA A 203 -4.37 -4.43 13.50
N ALA A 204 -3.62 -3.42 13.91
CA ALA A 204 -4.15 -2.13 14.32
C ALA A 204 -4.83 -1.38 13.16
N SER A 205 -4.21 -1.36 11.97
CA SER A 205 -4.78 -0.76 10.75
C SER A 205 -6.04 -1.49 10.31
N SER A 206 -6.04 -2.82 10.33
CA SER A 206 -7.22 -3.63 10.02
C SER A 206 -8.34 -3.44 11.05
N HIS A 207 -8.00 -3.27 12.33
CA HIS A 207 -8.96 -2.96 13.38
C HIS A 207 -9.59 -1.58 13.16
N ALA A 208 -8.80 -0.57 12.88
CA ALA A 208 -9.29 0.79 12.58
C ALA A 208 -10.23 0.80 11.38
N THR A 209 -9.85 0.12 10.28
CA THR A 209 -10.68 -0.04 9.08
C THR A 209 -11.98 -0.77 9.40
N THR A 210 -11.92 -1.85 10.18
CA THR A 210 -13.12 -2.60 10.60
C THR A 210 -14.06 -1.72 11.44
N MET A 211 -13.53 -0.94 12.37
CA MET A 211 -14.33 -0.03 13.18
C MET A 211 -14.98 1.07 12.36
N GLN A 212 -14.30 1.62 11.36
CA GLN A 212 -14.89 2.59 10.43
C GLN A 212 -16.07 1.97 9.65
N VAL A 213 -15.91 0.76 9.13
CA VAL A 213 -16.98 0.05 8.40
C VAL A 213 -18.16 -0.26 9.32
N ILE A 214 -17.93 -0.69 10.56
CA ILE A 214 -18.99 -0.93 11.55
C ILE A 214 -19.75 0.36 11.86
N ASN A 215 -19.05 1.48 12.02
CA ASN A 215 -19.70 2.77 12.29
C ASN A 215 -20.55 3.25 11.09
N ARG A 216 -20.07 3.05 9.86
CA ARG A 216 -20.87 3.31 8.65
C ARG A 216 -22.10 2.41 8.58
N LEU A 217 -21.95 1.11 8.83
CA LEU A 217 -23.09 0.18 8.87
C LEU A 217 -24.15 0.62 9.89
N ARG A 218 -23.74 1.01 11.09
CA ARG A 218 -24.67 1.53 12.10
C ARG A 218 -25.43 2.77 11.60
N ALA A 219 -24.70 3.72 10.99
CA ALA A 219 -25.30 4.91 10.44
C ALA A 219 -26.30 4.58 9.31
N ILE A 220 -25.96 3.67 8.41
CA ILE A 220 -26.82 3.21 7.33
C ILE A 220 -28.09 2.54 7.89
N ILE A 221 -27.95 1.62 8.84
CA ILE A 221 -29.09 0.89 9.43
C ILE A 221 -30.08 1.87 10.09
N LEU A 222 -29.58 2.84 10.86
CA LEU A 222 -30.42 3.86 11.50
C LEU A 222 -31.16 4.76 10.51
N GLN A 223 -30.66 4.87 9.28
CA GLN A 223 -31.27 5.71 8.26
C GLN A 223 -32.24 4.96 7.32
N ILE A 224 -32.16 3.62 7.24
CA ILE A 224 -33.02 2.84 6.33
C ILE A 224 -34.47 3.07 6.64
N ASP A 225 -34.89 3.00 7.91
CA ASP A 225 -36.27 3.15 8.35
C ASP A 225 -36.79 4.61 8.26
N ALA A 226 -35.85 5.57 8.21
CA ALA A 226 -36.18 6.99 8.10
C ALA A 226 -36.29 7.49 6.67
N GLN A 227 -36.10 6.64 5.66
CA GLN A 227 -36.11 7.08 4.26
C GLN A 227 -37.54 7.40 3.77
N PRO A 228 -37.70 8.51 2.97
CA PRO A 228 -39.01 8.97 2.53
C PRO A 228 -39.66 8.06 1.49
N ASN A 229 -38.91 7.17 0.86
CA ASN A 229 -39.45 6.28 -0.16
C ASN A 229 -38.62 4.97 -0.27
N ALA A 230 -39.26 3.96 -0.87
CA ALA A 230 -38.69 2.64 -1.02
C ALA A 230 -37.37 2.62 -1.86
N LYS A 231 -37.23 3.54 -2.82
CA LYS A 231 -36.00 3.60 -3.64
C LYS A 231 -34.80 4.03 -2.80
N ALA A 232 -34.92 5.07 -1.99
CA ALA A 232 -33.88 5.55 -1.12
C ALA A 232 -33.51 4.49 -0.04
N ALA A 233 -34.50 3.81 0.53
CA ALA A 233 -34.30 2.71 1.45
C ALA A 233 -33.54 1.53 0.78
N TRP A 234 -33.88 1.21 -0.47
CA TRP A 234 -33.20 0.16 -1.24
C TRP A 234 -31.76 0.51 -1.58
N GLU A 235 -31.47 1.77 -1.91
CA GLU A 235 -30.10 2.26 -2.13
C GLU A 235 -29.25 2.09 -0.87
N LEU A 236 -29.73 2.54 0.29
CA LEU A 236 -29.04 2.35 1.57
C LEU A 236 -28.82 0.87 1.92
N ASN A 237 -29.80 0.01 1.66
CA ASN A 237 -29.65 -1.43 1.84
C ASN A 237 -28.55 -2.02 0.94
N THR A 238 -28.44 -1.51 -0.29
CA THR A 238 -27.37 -1.91 -1.22
C THR A 238 -25.99 -1.51 -0.69
N TYR A 239 -25.85 -0.29 -0.13
CA TYR A 239 -24.62 0.14 0.52
C TYR A 239 -24.30 -0.68 1.78
N ALA A 240 -25.30 -1.01 2.60
CA ALA A 240 -25.12 -1.88 3.76
C ALA A 240 -24.57 -3.26 3.35
N LYS A 241 -25.11 -3.85 2.29
CA LYS A 241 -24.61 -5.12 1.73
C LYS A 241 -23.17 -5.01 1.24
N ALA A 242 -22.79 -3.90 0.60
CA ALA A 242 -21.43 -3.66 0.16
C ALA A 242 -20.46 -3.55 1.35
N GLU A 243 -20.84 -2.87 2.43
CA GLU A 243 -20.02 -2.78 3.64
C GLU A 243 -19.86 -4.15 4.34
N ILE A 244 -20.92 -4.96 4.38
CA ILE A 244 -20.84 -6.34 4.89
C ILE A 244 -19.87 -7.17 4.05
N ALA A 245 -19.96 -7.07 2.72
CA ALA A 245 -19.04 -7.79 1.83
C ALA A 245 -17.57 -7.39 2.05
N ARG A 246 -17.31 -6.10 2.37
CA ARG A 246 -15.97 -5.62 2.74
C ARG A 246 -15.44 -6.28 4.02
N ILE A 247 -16.27 -6.35 5.08
CA ILE A 247 -15.90 -7.01 6.34
C ILE A 247 -15.59 -8.49 6.10
N LEU A 248 -16.43 -9.18 5.33
CA LEU A 248 -16.23 -10.58 5.01
C LEU A 248 -14.92 -10.81 4.24
N ASN A 249 -14.63 -9.96 3.26
CA ASN A 249 -13.39 -10.04 2.50
C ASN A 249 -12.15 -9.77 3.37
N LEU A 250 -12.21 -8.77 4.26
CA LEU A 250 -11.17 -8.51 5.25
C LEU A 250 -10.94 -9.74 6.14
N ARG A 251 -12.02 -10.34 6.65
CA ARG A 251 -11.94 -11.55 7.47
C ARG A 251 -11.28 -12.72 6.74
N VAL A 252 -11.66 -12.96 5.49
CA VAL A 252 -11.06 -14.02 4.65
C VAL A 252 -9.56 -13.80 4.49
N ARG A 253 -9.13 -12.56 4.20
CA ARG A 253 -7.71 -12.22 4.06
C ARG A 253 -6.93 -12.40 5.36
N LEU A 254 -7.49 -11.97 6.50
CA LEU A 254 -6.88 -12.17 7.81
C LEU A 254 -6.74 -13.65 8.16
N MET A 255 -7.76 -14.47 7.84
CA MET A 255 -7.70 -15.91 8.03
C MET A 255 -6.61 -16.56 7.15
N ALA A 256 -6.53 -16.18 5.87
CA ALA A 256 -5.50 -16.66 4.95
C ALA A 256 -4.09 -16.30 5.43
N ALA A 257 -3.89 -15.05 5.88
CA ALA A 257 -2.62 -14.60 6.45
C ALA A 257 -2.23 -15.39 7.71
N ASN A 258 -3.18 -15.66 8.60
CA ASN A 258 -2.93 -16.47 9.80
C ASN A 258 -2.56 -17.92 9.44
N GLN A 259 -3.27 -18.55 8.50
CA GLN A 259 -2.96 -19.91 8.06
C GLN A 259 -1.55 -20.00 7.46
N GLN A 260 -1.15 -19.00 6.67
CA GLN A 260 0.18 -18.98 6.09
C GLN A 260 1.26 -18.80 7.15
N ARG A 261 1.02 -17.96 8.17
CA ARG A 261 1.93 -17.78 9.30
C ARG A 261 2.12 -19.10 10.08
N GLU A 262 1.03 -19.81 10.34
CA GLU A 262 1.08 -21.12 11.00
C GLU A 262 1.84 -22.15 10.17
N ALA A 263 1.64 -22.17 8.85
CA ALA A 263 2.35 -23.04 7.93
C ALA A 263 3.86 -22.73 7.91
N THR A 264 4.23 -21.46 7.85
CA THR A 264 5.64 -21.03 7.87
C THR A 264 6.31 -21.38 9.20
N HIS A 265 5.61 -21.18 10.31
CA HIS A 265 6.12 -21.56 11.63
C HIS A 265 6.33 -23.09 11.75
N ALA A 266 5.41 -23.89 11.22
CA ALA A 266 5.55 -25.33 11.17
C ALA A 266 6.75 -25.77 10.31
N GLN A 267 7.00 -25.11 9.18
CA GLN A 267 8.16 -25.36 8.32
C GLN A 267 9.49 -25.06 9.03
N HIS A 268 9.55 -23.95 9.77
CA HIS A 268 10.74 -23.61 10.56
C HIS A 268 11.03 -24.65 11.65
N LEU A 269 10.02 -25.09 12.38
CA LEU A 269 10.16 -26.14 13.38
C LEU A 269 10.67 -27.48 12.79
N VAL A 270 10.28 -27.79 11.56
CA VAL A 270 10.78 -28.98 10.85
C VAL A 270 12.23 -28.77 10.40
N ALA A 271 12.58 -27.60 9.88
CA ALA A 271 13.94 -27.27 9.46
C ALA A 271 14.92 -27.28 10.65
N ASP A 272 14.53 -26.70 11.79
CA ASP A 272 15.32 -26.71 13.02
C ASP A 272 15.57 -28.14 13.53
N ARG A 273 14.55 -29.00 13.52
CA ARG A 273 14.70 -30.41 13.91
C ARG A 273 15.59 -31.21 12.94
N LEU A 274 15.58 -30.87 11.66
CA LEU A 274 16.46 -31.52 10.68
C LEU A 274 17.92 -31.08 10.90
N SER A 275 18.17 -29.80 11.13
CA SER A 275 19.50 -29.28 11.41
C SER A 275 20.08 -29.83 12.74
N GLU A 276 19.26 -29.98 13.79
CA GLU A 276 19.67 -30.63 15.02
C GLU A 276 20.05 -32.11 14.80
N ARG A 277 19.30 -32.84 13.97
CA ARG A 277 19.61 -34.24 13.64
C ARG A 277 20.92 -34.38 12.86
N GLU A 278 21.17 -33.49 11.88
CA GLU A 278 22.41 -33.46 11.13
C GLU A 278 23.60 -33.12 12.03
N PHE A 279 23.46 -32.19 12.97
CA PHE A 279 24.47 -31.84 13.93
C PHE A 279 24.82 -33.01 14.86
N VAL A 280 23.80 -33.75 15.35
CA VAL A 280 24.00 -34.92 16.19
C VAL A 280 24.69 -36.06 15.44
N GLN A 281 24.39 -36.24 14.15
CA GLN A 281 25.06 -37.26 13.31
C GLN A 281 26.52 -36.95 12.98
N MET A 282 26.88 -35.66 12.88
CA MET A 282 28.27 -35.25 12.65
C MET A 282 29.11 -35.28 13.91
N GLY A 283 28.52 -35.38 15.09
CA GLY A 283 29.21 -35.36 16.38
C GLY A 283 29.53 -36.75 17.00
N VAL A 284 29.28 -37.86 16.30
CA VAL A 284 29.61 -39.21 16.78
C VAL A 284 30.85 -39.69 16.02
N PRO A 285 32.09 -39.60 16.58
CA PRO A 285 33.23 -40.28 15.99
C PRO A 285 33.08 -41.78 16.19
N ASN A 286 33.34 -42.54 15.11
CA ASN A 286 33.48 -44.01 15.16
C ASN A 286 34.62 -44.45 16.03
#